data_10b2e9a37f97c5f6fcb0a329e4fa1424
#
_entry.id   10b2e9a37f97c5f6fcb0a329e4fa1424
#
_cell.length_a   1.000
_cell.length_b   1.000
_cell.length_c   1.000
_cell.angle_alpha   90.00
_cell.angle_beta   90.00
_cell.angle_gamma   90.00
#
_symmetry.space_group_name_H-M   'P 1'
#
loop_
_entity.id
_entity.type
_entity.pdbx_description
1 polymer ?
#
loop_
_entity_poly.entity_id
_entity_poly.type
_entity_poly.pdbx_seq_one_letter_code
_entity_poly.pdbx_strand_id
1 'polypeptide(L)'
;SVDMVTTSWDASAGGTFQVRVRWNEAVDVVEAGSGLKITLTRTPDGGSAASHTLRYASGTGTNELVFSLAIAGGSPVAALDVFSISAQSLVKAGATSVKDATGTASDASVAISSAQATATGTITATA
;
A
#
# COMPACT_ATOMS: atom_id res chain seq x y z
N SER A 1 1.96 0.85 -11.73
CA SER A 1 1.58 2.07 -11.00
C SER A 1 1.10 1.74 -9.60
N VAL A 2 1.07 2.74 -8.76
CA VAL A 2 0.53 2.66 -7.40
C VAL A 2 -0.56 3.72 -7.28
N ASP A 3 -1.74 3.32 -6.79
CA ASP A 3 -2.89 4.21 -6.66
C ASP A 3 -3.48 4.12 -5.27
N MET A 4 -3.91 5.27 -4.73
CA MET A 4 -4.71 5.31 -3.51
C MET A 4 -6.15 4.90 -3.86
N VAL A 5 -6.59 3.73 -3.38
CA VAL A 5 -7.99 3.32 -3.49
C VAL A 5 -8.82 4.19 -2.54
N THR A 6 -8.33 4.37 -1.32
CA THR A 6 -8.88 5.35 -0.38
C THR A 6 -8.58 6.75 -0.90
N THR A 7 -9.60 7.59 -1.06
CA THR A 7 -9.48 8.93 -1.66
C THR A 7 -9.68 10.06 -0.66
N SER A 8 -10.18 9.74 0.54
CA SER A 8 -10.35 10.70 1.62
C SER A 8 -10.25 9.98 2.96
N TRP A 9 -9.92 10.71 4.01
CA TRP A 9 -9.81 10.14 5.35
C TRP A 9 -10.36 11.09 6.40
N ASP A 10 -11.31 10.60 7.19
CA ASP A 10 -11.80 11.29 8.38
C ASP A 10 -11.09 10.72 9.61
N ALA A 11 -10.24 11.51 10.24
CA ALA A 11 -9.42 11.07 11.36
C ALA A 11 -10.26 10.63 12.57
N SER A 12 -11.42 11.23 12.77
CA SER A 12 -12.29 10.88 13.91
C SER A 12 -13.08 9.59 13.68
N ALA A 13 -13.41 9.29 12.43
CA ALA A 13 -14.19 8.09 12.09
C ALA A 13 -13.31 6.84 11.92
N GLY A 14 -12.11 7.01 11.38
CA GLY A 14 -11.28 5.87 11.01
C GLY A 14 -11.85 5.10 9.82
N GLY A 15 -11.38 3.88 9.63
CA GLY A 15 -11.85 3.00 8.56
C GLY A 15 -10.75 2.07 8.06
N THR A 16 -10.89 1.59 6.82
CA THR A 16 -9.89 0.77 6.15
C THR A 16 -9.19 1.59 5.08
N PHE A 17 -7.87 1.75 5.23
CA PHE A 17 -7.04 2.41 4.22
C PHE A 17 -6.61 1.39 3.18
N GLN A 18 -6.77 1.71 1.91
CA GLN A 18 -6.46 0.79 0.82
C GLN A 18 -5.60 1.46 -0.24
N VAL A 19 -4.62 0.69 -0.73
CA VAL A 19 -3.71 1.08 -1.81
C VAL A 19 -3.68 -0.06 -2.82
N ARG A 20 -3.63 0.28 -4.11
CA ARG A 20 -3.56 -0.66 -5.21
C ARG A 20 -2.23 -0.54 -5.92
N VAL A 21 -1.57 -1.66 -6.15
CA VAL A 21 -0.37 -1.75 -6.99
C VAL A 21 -0.74 -2.47 -8.27
N ARG A 22 -0.36 -1.92 -9.42
CA ARG A 22 -0.72 -2.43 -10.73
C ARG A 22 0.52 -2.74 -11.55
N TRP A 23 0.51 -3.92 -12.16
CA TRP A 23 1.52 -4.34 -13.14
C TRP A 23 0.95 -4.27 -14.56
N ASN A 24 1.81 -4.44 -15.56
CA ASN A 24 1.40 -4.49 -16.97
C ASN A 24 0.93 -5.87 -17.42
N GLU A 25 0.98 -6.86 -16.54
CA GLU A 25 0.51 -8.22 -16.78
C GLU A 25 0.01 -8.84 -15.48
N ALA A 26 -0.73 -9.95 -15.58
CA ALA A 26 -1.24 -10.65 -14.41
C ALA A 26 -0.10 -11.22 -13.56
N VAL A 27 -0.28 -11.20 -12.24
CA VAL A 27 0.69 -11.73 -11.27
C VAL A 27 0.00 -12.70 -10.32
N ASP A 28 0.74 -13.72 -9.89
CA ASP A 28 0.29 -14.66 -8.87
C ASP A 28 1.02 -14.39 -7.55
N VAL A 29 0.26 -14.35 -6.47
CA VAL A 29 0.77 -14.19 -5.11
C VAL A 29 0.69 -15.51 -4.39
N VAL A 30 1.83 -15.95 -3.83
CA VAL A 30 1.89 -17.01 -2.84
C VAL A 30 2.36 -16.37 -1.55
N GLU A 31 1.51 -16.37 -0.56
CA GLU A 31 1.78 -15.67 0.71
C GLU A 31 1.96 -16.67 1.84
N ALA A 32 3.08 -16.56 2.56
CA ALA A 32 3.33 -17.31 3.79
C ALA A 32 2.97 -16.42 4.98
N GLY A 33 1.85 -16.73 5.64
CA GLY A 33 1.28 -15.85 6.66
C GLY A 33 0.88 -14.50 6.07
N SER A 34 1.19 -13.41 6.73
CA SER A 34 0.95 -12.04 6.23
C SER A 34 2.24 -11.48 5.61
N GLY A 35 2.86 -12.22 4.70
CA GLY A 35 4.20 -11.93 4.20
C GLY A 35 4.32 -10.82 3.17
N LEU A 36 3.24 -10.46 2.45
CA LEU A 36 3.30 -9.42 1.43
C LEU A 36 2.70 -8.11 1.96
N LYS A 37 3.49 -7.05 1.94
CA LYS A 37 3.14 -5.78 2.59
C LYS A 37 3.67 -4.58 1.81
N ILE A 38 2.99 -3.44 1.96
CA ILE A 38 3.45 -2.13 1.50
C ILE A 38 3.44 -1.15 2.68
N THR A 39 4.41 -0.25 2.72
CA THR A 39 4.49 0.77 3.77
C THR A 39 3.81 2.05 3.32
N LEU A 40 2.88 2.53 4.14
CA LEU A 40 2.22 3.82 4.01
C LEU A 40 2.89 4.82 4.96
N THR A 41 3.24 5.99 4.47
CA THR A 41 3.82 7.06 5.27
C THR A 41 2.72 8.03 5.70
N ARG A 42 2.65 8.31 6.99
CA ARG A 42 1.81 9.36 7.56
C ARG A 42 2.69 10.45 8.15
N THR A 43 2.52 11.67 7.67
CA THR A 43 3.24 12.84 8.19
C THR A 43 2.25 13.69 8.99
N PRO A 44 2.36 13.71 10.33
CA PRO A 44 1.54 14.59 11.15
C PRO A 44 1.81 16.05 10.84
N ASP A 45 0.80 16.89 10.98
CA ASP A 45 0.95 18.33 10.84
C ASP A 45 1.90 18.86 11.92
N GLY A 46 3.04 19.39 11.48
CA GLY A 46 4.10 19.87 12.38
C GLY A 46 4.89 18.78 13.08
N GLY A 47 4.70 17.50 12.73
CA GLY A 47 5.39 16.36 13.35
C GLY A 47 6.30 15.59 12.41
N SER A 48 6.93 14.55 12.95
CA SER A 48 7.79 13.66 12.19
C SER A 48 6.97 12.54 11.53
N ALA A 49 7.43 12.09 10.36
CA ALA A 49 6.78 11.02 9.61
C ALA A 49 6.74 9.71 10.42
N ALA A 50 5.62 9.01 10.31
CA ALA A 50 5.41 7.68 10.89
C ALA A 50 5.03 6.71 9.78
N SER A 51 5.29 5.42 10.01
CA SER A 51 4.99 4.36 9.04
C SER A 51 3.82 3.52 9.49
N HIS A 52 2.98 3.15 8.54
CA HIS A 52 1.92 2.15 8.71
C HIS A 52 2.11 1.04 7.69
N THR A 53 1.82 -0.19 8.09
CA THR A 53 1.99 -1.35 7.21
C THR A 53 0.62 -1.80 6.70
N LEU A 54 0.43 -1.76 5.39
CA LEU A 54 -0.74 -2.33 4.72
C LEU A 54 -0.39 -3.73 4.26
N ARG A 55 -1.33 -4.66 4.41
CA ARG A 55 -1.15 -6.07 4.06
C ARG A 55 -1.89 -6.39 2.78
N TYR A 56 -1.33 -7.33 2.00
CA TYR A 56 -2.00 -7.86 0.83
C TYR A 56 -3.40 -8.38 1.21
N ALA A 57 -4.41 -7.95 0.49
CA ALA A 57 -5.80 -8.34 0.72
C ALA A 57 -6.38 -9.16 -0.42
N SER A 58 -6.10 -8.78 -1.67
CA SER A 58 -6.69 -9.44 -2.84
C SER A 58 -5.95 -9.13 -4.12
N GLY A 59 -6.28 -9.87 -5.19
CA GLY A 59 -5.86 -9.57 -6.55
C GLY A 59 -5.01 -10.63 -7.23
N THR A 60 -4.59 -11.70 -6.54
CA THR A 60 -3.80 -12.76 -7.18
C THR A 60 -4.49 -13.28 -8.45
N GLY A 61 -3.70 -13.54 -9.49
CA GLY A 61 -4.21 -13.93 -10.80
C GLY A 61 -4.62 -12.76 -11.69
N THR A 62 -4.51 -11.53 -11.20
CA THR A 62 -4.79 -10.30 -11.98
C THR A 62 -3.56 -9.40 -12.01
N ASN A 63 -3.65 -8.30 -12.75
CA ASN A 63 -2.58 -7.30 -12.79
C ASN A 63 -2.66 -6.25 -11.68
N GLU A 64 -3.61 -6.38 -10.75
CA GLU A 64 -3.82 -5.42 -9.67
C GLU A 64 -3.86 -6.13 -8.32
N LEU A 65 -3.01 -5.71 -7.39
CA LEU A 65 -3.04 -6.17 -6.01
C LEU A 65 -3.50 -5.05 -5.10
N VAL A 66 -4.42 -5.37 -4.18
CA VAL A 66 -4.94 -4.42 -3.19
C VAL A 66 -4.34 -4.75 -1.82
N PHE A 67 -3.85 -3.71 -1.16
CA PHE A 67 -3.31 -3.76 0.19
C PHE A 67 -4.19 -2.93 1.12
N SER A 68 -4.40 -3.39 2.33
CA SER A 68 -5.30 -2.73 3.28
C SER A 68 -4.79 -2.74 4.70
N LEU A 69 -5.27 -1.76 5.48
CA LEU A 69 -5.04 -1.66 6.91
C LEU A 69 -6.25 -0.98 7.56
N ALA A 70 -6.79 -1.60 8.60
CA ALA A 70 -7.82 -0.97 9.43
C ALA A 70 -7.13 0.01 10.40
N ILE A 71 -7.60 1.25 10.42
CA ILE A 71 -7.09 2.31 11.32
C ILE A 71 -8.26 2.82 12.14
N ALA A 72 -8.13 2.74 13.46
CA ALA A 72 -9.17 3.22 14.37
C ALA A 72 -9.35 4.74 14.27
N GLY A 73 -10.57 5.20 14.51
CA GLY A 73 -10.84 6.64 14.60
C GLY A 73 -10.25 7.26 15.87
N GLY A 74 -9.88 8.52 15.80
CA GLY A 74 -9.42 9.33 16.91
C GLY A 74 -7.93 9.27 17.22
N SER A 75 -7.25 8.16 16.94
CA SER A 75 -5.82 7.99 17.19
C SER A 75 -5.32 6.72 16.47
N PRO A 76 -4.10 6.72 15.91
CA PRO A 76 -3.05 7.75 15.97
C PRO A 76 -3.22 8.89 14.96
N VAL A 77 -4.15 8.79 14.01
CA VAL A 77 -4.33 9.77 12.96
C VAL A 77 -5.13 10.96 13.48
N ALA A 78 -4.64 12.16 13.20
CA ALA A 78 -5.30 13.42 13.54
C ALA A 78 -5.60 14.24 12.28
N ALA A 79 -6.46 15.24 12.40
CA ALA A 79 -6.74 16.17 11.30
C ALA A 79 -5.43 16.79 10.79
N LEU A 80 -5.37 17.03 9.48
CA LEU A 80 -4.23 17.58 8.75
C LEU A 80 -3.02 16.64 8.62
N ASP A 81 -3.09 15.41 9.14
CA ASP A 81 -2.08 14.39 8.84
C ASP A 81 -2.13 14.06 7.34
N VAL A 82 -0.97 13.87 6.73
CA VAL A 82 -0.85 13.59 5.29
C VAL A 82 -0.38 12.16 5.07
N PHE A 83 -1.13 11.41 4.27
CA PHE A 83 -0.76 10.07 3.84
C PHE A 83 -0.08 10.11 2.47
N SER A 84 1.00 9.34 2.32
CA SER A 84 1.73 9.23 1.06
C SER A 84 2.41 7.86 0.95
N ILE A 85 2.81 7.52 -0.28
CA ILE A 85 3.63 6.33 -0.56
C ILE A 85 5.01 6.82 -0.98
N SER A 86 6.04 6.33 -0.34
CA SER A 86 7.43 6.63 -0.71
C SER A 86 7.99 5.57 -1.66
N ALA A 87 9.10 5.89 -2.32
CA ALA A 87 9.86 4.90 -3.08
C ALA A 87 10.31 3.78 -2.15
N GLN A 88 10.04 2.53 -2.54
CA GLN A 88 10.30 1.36 -1.70
C GLN A 88 10.22 0.09 -2.53
N SER A 89 10.59 -1.02 -1.92
CA SER A 89 10.23 -2.36 -2.43
C SER A 89 9.14 -2.93 -1.53
N LEU A 90 8.17 -3.63 -2.12
CA LEU A 90 7.19 -4.39 -1.34
C LEU A 90 7.92 -5.41 -0.45
N VAL A 91 7.44 -5.60 0.76
CA VAL A 91 8.00 -6.59 1.68
C VAL A 91 7.48 -7.97 1.29
N LYS A 92 8.41 -8.93 1.11
CA LYS A 92 8.10 -10.34 0.88
C LYS A 92 8.78 -11.14 1.99
N ALA A 93 8.05 -11.45 3.05
CA ALA A 93 8.59 -12.17 4.19
C ALA A 93 8.42 -13.70 4.04
N GLY A 94 9.38 -14.47 4.51
CA GLY A 94 9.35 -15.92 4.45
C GLY A 94 9.29 -16.46 3.03
N ALA A 95 8.40 -17.41 2.78
CA ALA A 95 8.21 -18.04 1.47
C ALA A 95 7.24 -17.26 0.55
N THR A 96 6.93 -16.01 0.87
CA THR A 96 6.05 -15.16 0.08
C THR A 96 6.67 -14.84 -1.28
N SER A 97 5.89 -14.95 -2.34
CA SER A 97 6.34 -14.60 -3.69
C SER A 97 5.26 -13.89 -4.49
N VAL A 98 5.69 -13.02 -5.42
CA VAL A 98 4.85 -12.41 -6.44
C VAL A 98 5.49 -12.73 -7.77
N LYS A 99 4.80 -13.49 -8.61
CA LYS A 99 5.35 -14.01 -9.86
C LYS A 99 4.44 -13.70 -11.02
N ASP A 100 5.03 -13.64 -12.23
CA ASP A 100 4.28 -13.57 -13.47
C ASP A 100 3.31 -14.77 -13.54
N ALA A 101 2.02 -14.49 -13.72
CA ALA A 101 0.99 -15.52 -13.82
C ALA A 101 0.97 -16.19 -15.20
N THR A 102 1.74 -15.66 -16.17
CA THR A 102 1.80 -16.18 -17.53
C THR A 102 3.24 -16.59 -17.87
N GLY A 103 3.39 -17.52 -18.78
CA GLY A 103 4.72 -17.90 -19.26
C GLY A 103 5.54 -18.65 -18.23
N THR A 104 6.74 -18.14 -17.90
CA THR A 104 7.75 -18.84 -17.10
C THR A 104 7.61 -18.67 -15.58
N ALA A 105 6.58 -18.01 -15.10
CA ALA A 105 6.38 -17.73 -13.67
C ALA A 105 7.61 -17.05 -13.01
N SER A 106 8.20 -16.09 -13.71
CA SER A 106 9.33 -15.30 -13.20
C SER A 106 8.86 -14.31 -12.13
N ASP A 107 9.79 -13.92 -11.23
CA ASP A 107 9.48 -12.93 -10.21
C ASP A 107 9.06 -11.61 -10.84
N ALA A 108 7.93 -11.08 -10.36
CA ALA A 108 7.48 -9.74 -10.74
C ALA A 108 8.30 -8.69 -10.00
N SER A 109 8.52 -7.53 -10.61
CA SER A 109 9.17 -6.42 -9.94
C SER A 109 8.27 -5.88 -8.83
N VAL A 110 8.80 -5.79 -7.63
CA VAL A 110 8.11 -5.23 -6.46
C VAL A 110 8.64 -3.87 -6.04
N ALA A 111 9.51 -3.27 -6.86
CA ALA A 111 10.06 -1.95 -6.59
C ALA A 111 9.09 -0.84 -7.00
N ILE A 112 8.93 0.14 -6.13
CA ILE A 112 8.18 1.36 -6.39
C ILE A 112 9.19 2.49 -6.54
N SER A 113 9.27 3.06 -7.74
CA SER A 113 10.19 4.16 -8.03
C SER A 113 9.72 5.48 -7.42
N SER A 114 10.63 6.45 -7.33
CA SER A 114 10.29 7.81 -6.88
C SER A 114 9.21 8.44 -7.77
N ALA A 115 9.26 8.22 -9.08
CA ALA A 115 8.25 8.74 -10.00
C ALA A 115 6.87 8.11 -9.75
N GLN A 116 6.81 6.80 -9.52
CA GLN A 116 5.57 6.10 -9.18
C GLN A 116 5.01 6.57 -7.85
N ALA A 117 5.85 6.73 -6.84
CA ALA A 117 5.47 7.23 -5.52
C ALA A 117 4.90 8.66 -5.61
N THR A 118 5.54 9.53 -6.37
CA THR A 118 5.08 10.91 -6.59
C THR A 118 3.73 10.93 -7.32
N ALA A 119 3.56 10.09 -8.35
CA ALA A 119 2.33 10.00 -9.13
C ALA A 119 1.14 9.47 -8.30
N THR A 120 1.39 8.72 -7.24
CA THR A 120 0.34 8.23 -6.33
C THR A 120 -0.40 9.38 -5.64
N GLY A 121 0.29 10.49 -5.39
CA GLY A 121 -0.30 11.64 -4.73
C GLY A 121 -0.38 11.49 -3.21
N THR A 122 -1.13 12.38 -2.59
CA THR A 122 -1.29 12.44 -1.13
C THR A 122 -2.75 12.58 -0.74
N ILE A 123 -3.05 12.18 0.50
CA ILE A 123 -4.37 12.35 1.12
C ILE A 123 -4.15 13.10 2.44
N THR A 124 -4.89 14.19 2.63
CA THR A 124 -4.88 14.94 3.90
C THR A 124 -6.10 14.55 4.71
N ALA A 125 -5.86 14.10 5.95
CA ALA A 125 -6.95 13.71 6.85
C ALA A 125 -7.78 14.93 7.29
N THR A 126 -9.09 14.72 7.38
CA THR A 126 -10.02 15.71 7.96
C THR A 126 -10.32 15.36 9.42
N ALA A 127 -10.91 16.29 10.13
CA ALA A 127 -11.21 16.12 11.56
C ALA A 127 -12.37 15.14 11.80
#